data_e80f69c3da09eee18dc06f56decc7c74
#
_entry.id   e80f69c3da09eee18dc06f56decc7c74
#
_cell.length_a   1.000
_cell.length_b   1.000
_cell.length_c   1.000
_cell.angle_alpha   90.00
_cell.angle_beta   90.00
_cell.angle_gamma   90.00
#
_symmetry.space_group_name_H-M   'P 1'
#
loop_
_entity.id
_entity.type
_entity.pdbx_description
1 polymer ?
#
loop_
_entity_poly.entity_id
_entity_poly.type
_entity_poly.pdbx_seq_one_letter_code
_entity_poly.pdbx_strand_id
1 'polypeptide(L)'
;MIKYILLLLFFAASLIFNDLYAQELEFIRKQYPKAITDRESCREMIALLNNERQINVVALAYLGAFETIWANHVFNPISKLNTFNKGKNKIEKAVKKEPDNFEIRFIRLSIQQNAPSFLGYGSNIIEDKAFI
;
A
#
# COMPACT_ATOMS: atom_id res chain seq x y z
N MET A 1 -3.92 -24.08 -36.66
CA MET A 1 -3.47 -22.70 -36.90
C MET A 1 -4.15 -21.67 -35.99
N ILE A 2 -5.47 -21.61 -35.95
CA ILE A 2 -6.25 -20.69 -35.07
C ILE A 2 -5.91 -20.88 -33.59
N LYS A 3 -5.72 -22.14 -33.13
CA LYS A 3 -5.38 -22.48 -31.76
C LYS A 3 -4.04 -21.88 -31.29
N TYR A 4 -3.04 -21.83 -32.13
CA TYR A 4 -1.73 -21.25 -31.83
C TYR A 4 -1.77 -19.71 -31.87
N ILE A 5 -2.60 -19.12 -32.74
CA ILE A 5 -2.81 -17.66 -32.81
C ILE A 5 -3.49 -17.19 -31.52
N LEU A 6 -4.51 -17.89 -31.04
CA LEU A 6 -5.20 -17.57 -29.77
C LEU A 6 -4.25 -17.69 -28.58
N LEU A 7 -3.37 -18.68 -28.58
CA LEU A 7 -2.38 -18.90 -27.52
C LEU A 7 -1.31 -17.78 -27.50
N LEU A 8 -0.86 -17.33 -28.68
CA LEU A 8 0.06 -16.20 -28.84
C LEU A 8 -0.58 -14.87 -28.41
N LEU A 9 -1.84 -14.65 -28.76
CA LEU A 9 -2.58 -13.45 -28.33
C LEU A 9 -2.79 -13.43 -26.81
N PHE A 10 -3.08 -14.57 -26.20
CA PHE A 10 -3.22 -14.68 -24.74
C PHE A 10 -1.89 -14.41 -24.04
N PHE A 11 -0.79 -14.94 -24.57
CA PHE A 11 0.55 -14.72 -24.03
C PHE A 11 0.98 -13.25 -24.17
N ALA A 12 0.74 -12.64 -25.34
CA ALA A 12 1.03 -11.21 -25.56
C ALA A 12 0.21 -10.31 -24.64
N ALA A 13 -1.07 -10.61 -24.43
CA ALA A 13 -1.92 -9.88 -23.51
C ALA A 13 -1.40 -9.95 -22.05
N SER A 14 -0.93 -11.12 -21.60
CA SER A 14 -0.40 -11.29 -20.26
C SER A 14 0.87 -10.47 -20.01
N LEU A 15 1.73 -10.31 -21.02
CA LEU A 15 2.92 -9.46 -20.93
C LEU A 15 2.57 -7.99 -20.78
N ILE A 16 1.60 -7.50 -21.57
CA ILE A 16 1.14 -6.10 -21.51
C ILE A 16 0.53 -5.79 -20.13
N PHE A 17 -0.26 -6.68 -19.56
CA PHE A 17 -0.85 -6.50 -18.24
C PHE A 17 0.23 -6.44 -17.13
N ASN A 18 1.28 -7.25 -17.23
CA ASN A 18 2.39 -7.20 -16.26
C ASN A 18 3.16 -5.87 -16.34
N ASP A 19 3.39 -5.33 -17.53
CA ASP A 19 4.09 -4.06 -17.71
C ASP A 19 3.28 -2.88 -17.15
N LEU A 20 1.99 -2.83 -17.42
CA LEU A 20 1.08 -1.80 -16.88
C LEU A 20 1.05 -1.83 -15.35
N TYR A 21 0.98 -3.01 -14.77
CA TYR A 21 1.00 -3.22 -13.34
C TYR A 21 2.31 -2.75 -12.69
N ALA A 22 3.44 -3.09 -13.30
CA ALA A 22 4.76 -2.65 -12.81
C ALA A 22 4.91 -1.11 -12.85
N GLN A 23 4.41 -0.47 -13.90
CA GLN A 23 4.41 1.00 -14.01
C GLN A 23 3.54 1.67 -12.94
N GLU A 24 2.38 1.10 -12.63
CA GLU A 24 1.49 1.59 -11.59
C GLU A 24 2.16 1.53 -10.20
N LEU A 25 2.75 0.40 -9.84
CA LEU A 25 3.48 0.26 -8.58
C LEU A 25 4.67 1.21 -8.48
N GLU A 26 5.40 1.41 -9.56
CA GLU A 26 6.53 2.35 -9.60
C GLU A 26 6.05 3.79 -9.35
N PHE A 27 4.91 4.17 -9.92
CA PHE A 27 4.29 5.46 -9.64
C PHE A 27 3.93 5.62 -8.17
N ILE A 28 3.26 4.61 -7.58
CA ILE A 28 2.88 4.60 -6.16
C ILE A 28 4.12 4.76 -5.26
N ARG A 29 5.18 4.00 -5.54
CA ARG A 29 6.45 4.06 -4.79
C ARG A 29 7.05 5.46 -4.80
N LYS A 30 7.04 6.15 -5.95
CA LYS A 30 7.54 7.53 -6.07
C LYS A 30 6.68 8.54 -5.31
N GLN A 31 5.38 8.33 -5.21
CA GLN A 31 4.49 9.23 -4.47
C GLN A 31 4.55 9.05 -2.95
N TYR A 32 4.97 7.87 -2.48
CA TYR A 32 4.94 7.55 -1.05
C TYR A 32 5.73 8.54 -0.17
N PRO A 33 7.02 8.82 -0.42
CA PRO A 33 7.77 9.79 0.39
C PRO A 33 7.21 11.21 0.27
N LYS A 34 6.67 11.59 -0.88
CA LYS A 34 6.07 12.90 -1.10
C LYS A 34 4.80 13.09 -0.27
N ALA A 35 3.96 12.07 -0.17
CA ALA A 35 2.72 12.12 0.58
C ALA A 35 2.90 12.39 2.09
N ILE A 36 4.08 12.12 2.64
CA ILE A 36 4.38 12.37 4.07
C ILE A 36 4.29 13.86 4.39
N THR A 37 4.75 14.72 3.51
CA THR A 37 4.81 16.17 3.70
C THR A 37 3.77 16.95 2.88
N ASP A 38 3.31 16.38 1.78
CA ASP A 38 2.36 17.00 0.86
C ASP A 38 0.96 16.38 1.03
N ARG A 39 0.09 17.14 1.69
CA ARG A 39 -1.31 16.77 1.94
C ARG A 39 -2.07 16.43 0.66
N GLU A 40 -1.88 17.23 -0.40
CA GLU A 40 -2.60 17.04 -1.66
C GLU A 40 -2.19 15.73 -2.34
N SER A 41 -0.88 15.46 -2.44
CA SER A 41 -0.37 14.18 -2.95
C SER A 41 -0.92 12.99 -2.17
N CYS A 42 -0.99 13.08 -0.84
CA CYS A 42 -1.57 12.02 -0.01
C CYS A 42 -3.05 11.78 -0.35
N ARG A 43 -3.84 12.85 -0.47
CA ARG A 43 -5.26 12.78 -0.80
C ARG A 43 -5.50 12.17 -2.18
N GLU A 44 -4.73 12.60 -3.18
CA GLU A 44 -4.83 12.08 -4.55
C GLU A 44 -4.53 10.59 -4.61
N MET A 45 -3.50 10.14 -3.91
CA MET A 45 -3.15 8.72 -3.87
C MET A 45 -4.22 7.86 -3.20
N ILE A 46 -4.83 8.34 -2.11
CA ILE A 46 -5.95 7.65 -1.47
C ILE A 46 -7.14 7.55 -2.44
N ALA A 47 -7.48 8.64 -3.13
CA ALA A 47 -8.58 8.65 -4.09
C ALA A 47 -8.32 7.70 -5.27
N LEU A 48 -7.10 7.73 -5.82
CA LEU A 48 -6.70 6.85 -6.92
C LEU A 48 -6.85 5.38 -6.53
N LEU A 49 -6.25 4.97 -5.41
CA LEU A 49 -6.24 3.57 -4.98
C LEU A 49 -7.61 3.07 -4.49
N ASN A 50 -8.46 3.93 -3.94
CA ASN A 50 -9.82 3.56 -3.57
C ASN A 50 -10.75 3.33 -4.77
N ASN A 51 -10.41 3.87 -5.94
CA ASN A 51 -11.19 3.67 -7.18
C ASN A 51 -10.82 2.38 -7.92
N GLU A 52 -9.74 1.70 -7.52
CA GLU A 52 -9.35 0.43 -8.11
C GLU A 52 -10.37 -0.68 -7.82
N ARG A 53 -10.87 -1.34 -8.86
CA ARG A 53 -11.82 -2.47 -8.73
C ARG A 53 -11.16 -3.69 -8.09
N GLN A 54 -9.92 -3.96 -8.45
CA GLN A 54 -9.10 -5.04 -7.91
C GLN A 54 -7.74 -4.47 -7.53
N ILE A 55 -7.61 -4.07 -6.27
CA ILE A 55 -6.34 -3.62 -5.73
C ILE A 55 -5.44 -4.83 -5.45
N ASN A 56 -4.21 -4.81 -5.95
CA ASN A 56 -3.24 -5.83 -5.59
C ASN A 56 -2.77 -5.68 -4.14
N VAL A 57 -2.13 -6.71 -3.59
CA VAL A 57 -1.79 -6.77 -2.17
C VAL A 57 -0.77 -5.71 -1.77
N VAL A 58 0.23 -5.43 -2.62
CA VAL A 58 1.22 -4.37 -2.37
C VAL A 58 0.57 -2.99 -2.41
N ALA A 59 -0.27 -2.71 -3.42
CA ALA A 59 -1.02 -1.46 -3.50
C ALA A 59 -1.98 -1.28 -2.32
N LEU A 60 -2.58 -2.37 -1.80
CA LEU A 60 -3.39 -2.34 -0.58
C LEU A 60 -2.56 -1.90 0.64
N ALA A 61 -1.32 -2.37 0.77
CA ALA A 61 -0.42 -1.93 1.83
C ALA A 61 -0.09 -0.44 1.71
N TYR A 62 0.19 0.05 0.50
CA TYR A 62 0.40 1.48 0.25
C TYR A 62 -0.84 2.32 0.55
N LEU A 63 -2.04 1.86 0.14
CA LEU A 63 -3.29 2.56 0.49
C LEU A 63 -3.43 2.67 2.01
N GLY A 64 -3.16 1.61 2.74
CA GLY A 64 -3.13 1.62 4.21
C GLY A 64 -2.12 2.63 4.75
N ALA A 65 -0.92 2.68 4.19
CA ALA A 65 0.11 3.64 4.58
C ALA A 65 -0.31 5.09 4.29
N PHE A 66 -0.86 5.39 3.12
CA PHE A 66 -1.39 6.73 2.81
C PHE A 66 -2.52 7.14 3.77
N GLU A 67 -3.40 6.24 4.15
CA GLU A 67 -4.47 6.52 5.11
C GLU A 67 -3.90 6.78 6.53
N THR A 68 -2.86 6.05 6.97
CA THR A 68 -2.20 6.34 8.25
C THR A 68 -1.49 7.70 8.22
N ILE A 69 -0.85 8.06 7.10
CA ILE A 69 -0.25 9.39 6.89
C ILE A 69 -1.33 10.47 6.90
N TRP A 70 -2.46 10.23 6.23
CA TRP A 70 -3.58 11.15 6.19
C TRP A 70 -4.12 11.50 7.57
N ALA A 71 -4.04 10.58 8.54
CA ALA A 71 -4.42 10.87 9.92
C ALA A 71 -3.68 12.07 10.51
N ASN A 72 -2.45 12.40 10.06
CA ASN A 72 -1.72 13.59 10.49
C ASN A 72 -2.35 14.91 10.00
N HIS A 73 -3.14 14.85 8.95
CA HIS A 73 -3.84 16.00 8.36
C HIS A 73 -5.28 16.17 8.88
N VAL A 74 -5.73 15.28 9.76
CA VAL A 74 -7.06 15.33 10.37
C VAL A 74 -6.98 16.05 11.72
N PHE A 75 -7.82 17.05 11.94
CA PHE A 75 -7.79 17.85 13.17
C PHE A 75 -8.56 17.22 14.34
N ASN A 76 -9.72 16.62 14.06
CA ASN A 76 -10.54 15.99 15.10
C ASN A 76 -9.86 14.72 15.63
N PRO A 77 -9.61 14.58 16.95
CA PRO A 77 -8.90 13.45 17.51
C PRO A 77 -9.56 12.08 17.25
N ILE A 78 -10.89 12.01 17.31
CA ILE A 78 -11.65 10.78 17.06
C ILE A 78 -11.51 10.38 15.59
N SER A 79 -11.70 11.34 14.69
CA SER A 79 -11.55 11.12 13.25
C SER A 79 -10.11 10.75 12.88
N LYS A 80 -9.12 11.35 13.53
CA LYS A 80 -7.69 11.00 13.38
C LYS A 80 -7.44 9.55 13.75
N LEU A 81 -7.92 9.10 14.90
CA LEU A 81 -7.76 7.73 15.35
C LEU A 81 -8.47 6.73 14.41
N ASN A 82 -9.69 7.06 13.98
CA ASN A 82 -10.46 6.22 13.05
C ASN A 82 -9.73 6.09 11.70
N THR A 83 -9.19 7.19 11.19
CA THR A 83 -8.42 7.22 9.93
C THR A 83 -7.15 6.38 10.04
N PHE A 84 -6.41 6.53 11.14
CA PHE A 84 -5.23 5.71 11.40
C PHE A 84 -5.57 4.22 11.46
N ASN A 85 -6.59 3.84 12.22
CA ASN A 85 -7.02 2.45 12.34
C ASN A 85 -7.47 1.84 11.01
N LYS A 86 -8.14 2.63 10.16
CA LYS A 86 -8.53 2.21 8.82
C LYS A 86 -7.31 1.86 7.97
N GLY A 87 -6.29 2.70 7.98
CA GLY A 87 -5.03 2.45 7.26
C GLY A 87 -4.26 1.26 7.84
N LYS A 88 -4.10 1.20 9.16
CA LYS A 88 -3.50 0.08 9.88
C LYS A 88 -4.14 -1.26 9.48
N ASN A 89 -5.46 -1.34 9.46
CA ASN A 89 -6.18 -2.57 9.12
C ASN A 89 -5.88 -3.04 7.68
N LYS A 90 -5.67 -2.13 6.74
CA LYS A 90 -5.28 -2.47 5.37
C LYS A 90 -3.85 -3.01 5.30
N ILE A 91 -2.92 -2.40 6.02
CA ILE A 91 -1.53 -2.89 6.11
C ILE A 91 -1.51 -4.31 6.68
N GLU A 92 -2.18 -4.55 7.82
CA GLU A 92 -2.25 -5.87 8.43
C GLU A 92 -2.93 -6.90 7.53
N LYS A 93 -3.97 -6.51 6.80
CA LYS A 93 -4.62 -7.37 5.80
C LYS A 93 -3.65 -7.76 4.68
N ALA A 94 -2.83 -6.83 4.21
CA ALA A 94 -1.82 -7.09 3.19
C ALA A 94 -0.74 -8.06 3.71
N VAL A 95 -0.21 -7.83 4.91
CA VAL A 95 0.76 -8.74 5.55
C VAL A 95 0.16 -10.14 5.72
N LYS A 96 -1.10 -10.23 6.15
CA LYS A 96 -1.77 -11.54 6.30
C LYS A 96 -1.91 -12.30 4.99
N LYS A 97 -2.12 -11.58 3.88
CA LYS A 97 -2.23 -12.20 2.54
C LYS A 97 -0.89 -12.63 1.98
N GLU A 98 0.15 -11.83 2.18
CA GLU A 98 1.51 -12.09 1.70
C GLU A 98 2.53 -11.86 2.82
N PRO A 99 2.63 -12.78 3.79
CA PRO A 99 3.46 -12.57 4.99
C PRO A 99 4.96 -12.52 4.69
N ASP A 100 5.40 -13.11 3.59
CA ASP A 100 6.80 -13.15 3.16
C ASP A 100 7.15 -12.09 2.12
N ASN A 101 6.23 -11.15 1.85
CA ASN A 101 6.48 -10.04 0.93
C ASN A 101 7.31 -8.96 1.61
N PHE A 102 8.56 -8.79 1.15
CA PHE A 102 9.52 -7.85 1.69
C PHE A 102 9.00 -6.40 1.70
N GLU A 103 8.40 -5.95 0.60
CA GLU A 103 7.92 -4.57 0.45
C GLU A 103 6.75 -4.28 1.41
N ILE A 104 5.82 -5.21 1.57
CA ILE A 104 4.69 -5.07 2.50
C ILE A 104 5.19 -5.00 3.94
N ARG A 105 6.15 -5.84 4.32
CA ARG A 105 6.80 -5.81 5.64
C ARG A 105 7.54 -4.51 5.89
N PHE A 106 8.24 -4.00 4.86
CA PHE A 106 8.92 -2.69 4.92
C PHE A 106 7.92 -1.54 5.14
N ILE A 107 6.79 -1.55 4.43
CA ILE A 107 5.72 -0.55 4.62
C ILE A 107 5.20 -0.59 6.06
N ARG A 108 4.89 -1.78 6.60
CA ARG A 108 4.46 -1.92 7.99
C ARG A 108 5.49 -1.39 8.96
N LEU A 109 6.75 -1.77 8.81
CA LEU A 109 7.84 -1.31 9.64
C LEU A 109 7.96 0.22 9.62
N SER A 110 7.91 0.82 8.44
CA SER A 110 7.97 2.27 8.25
C SER A 110 6.87 3.00 9.03
N ILE A 111 5.63 2.52 8.95
CA ILE A 111 4.51 3.11 9.69
C ILE A 111 4.66 2.88 11.19
N GLN A 112 5.00 1.67 11.63
CA GLN A 112 5.14 1.35 13.05
C GLN A 112 6.25 2.15 13.74
N GLN A 113 7.37 2.40 13.07
CA GLN A 113 8.47 3.20 13.61
C GLN A 113 8.11 4.68 13.79
N ASN A 114 7.20 5.20 12.99
CA ASN A 114 6.79 6.59 13.01
C ASN A 114 5.44 6.83 13.73
N ALA A 115 4.73 5.77 14.07
CA ALA A 115 3.46 5.88 14.79
C ALA A 115 3.70 6.29 16.25
N PRO A 116 2.91 7.22 16.81
CA PRO A 116 2.95 7.55 18.22
C PRO A 116 2.75 6.31 19.10
N SER A 117 3.55 6.19 20.15
CA SER A 117 3.55 5.01 21.04
C SER A 117 2.19 4.71 21.70
N PHE A 118 1.40 5.75 21.98
CA PHE A 118 0.06 5.58 22.57
C PHE A 118 -0.94 4.85 21.67
N LEU A 119 -0.67 4.76 20.35
CA LEU A 119 -1.49 4.00 19.42
C LEU A 119 -1.27 2.48 19.54
N GLY A 120 -0.22 2.04 20.25
CA GLY A 120 0.06 0.62 20.46
C GLY A 120 0.36 -0.16 19.18
N TYR A 121 0.80 0.51 18.12
CA TYR A 121 1.10 -0.11 16.82
C TYR A 121 2.61 -0.25 16.61
N GLY A 122 3.25 -1.09 17.40
CA GLY A 122 4.70 -1.29 17.33
C GLY A 122 5.17 -2.73 17.61
N SER A 123 4.25 -3.67 17.77
CA SER A 123 4.55 -5.05 18.20
C SER A 123 5.41 -5.85 17.22
N ASN A 124 5.43 -5.50 15.95
CA ASN A 124 6.14 -6.24 14.90
C ASN A 124 7.47 -5.60 14.48
N ILE A 125 7.89 -4.50 15.11
CA ILE A 125 9.10 -3.77 14.72
C ILE A 125 10.35 -4.66 14.74
N ILE A 126 10.53 -5.46 15.78
CA ILE A 126 11.69 -6.35 15.91
C ILE A 126 11.63 -7.45 14.87
N GLU A 127 10.47 -8.06 14.68
CA GLU A 127 10.23 -9.11 13.70
C GLU A 127 10.49 -8.61 12.27
N ASP A 128 9.93 -7.46 11.89
CA ASP A 128 10.08 -6.91 10.55
C ASP A 128 11.51 -6.45 10.27
N LYS A 129 12.21 -5.89 11.28
CA LYS A 129 13.64 -5.56 11.15
C LYS A 129 14.51 -6.78 10.92
N ALA A 130 14.20 -7.89 11.55
CA ALA A 130 14.94 -9.13 11.37
C ALA A 130 14.64 -9.81 10.02
N PHE A 131 13.47 -9.56 9.46
CA PHE A 131 13.04 -10.09 8.17
C PHE A 131 13.65 -9.34 6.98
N ILE A 132 13.84 -8.02 7.10
CA ILE A 132 14.39 -7.13 6.08
C ILE A 132 15.92 -7.12 6.11
#